data_3687c537ff68a381dcf5b530d202718f
#
_entry.id   3687c537ff68a381dcf5b530d202718f
#
_cell.length_a   1.000
_cell.length_b   1.000
_cell.length_c   1.000
_cell.angle_alpha   90.00
_cell.angle_beta   90.00
_cell.angle_gamma   90.00
#
_symmetry.space_group_name_H-M   'P 1'
#
loop_
_entity.id
_entity.type
_entity.pdbx_description
1 polymer ?
#
loop_
_entity_poly.entity_id
_entity_poly.type
_entity_poly.pdbx_seq_one_letter_code
_entity_poly.pdbx_strand_id
1 'polypeptide(L)'
;MTHNDYFRLLRRIQELRVRKERVIVAIDGRCGSGKTTLAARLQKDLDCRVFHMDDFFLRPQQRTAERFAQPGENVDHERFLEEVLLPLRSGQPLTYRPFSCAQQQLGAPVTAAPCRLAIVEGAYACHPDLWAYYDLRVFLTVDPETQMQRIEARSGAAKAAQFRDRWIPFEETYFSALDVQARCDMCISG
;
A
#
# COMPACT_ATOMS: atom_id res chain seq x y z
N MET A 1 4.99 -8.59 13.83
CA MET A 1 4.38 -9.72 13.07
C MET A 1 4.94 -11.04 13.59
N THR A 2 4.08 -11.97 13.99
CA THR A 2 4.51 -13.29 14.45
C THR A 2 4.85 -14.21 13.27
N HIS A 3 5.63 -15.27 13.57
CA HIS A 3 5.94 -16.31 12.56
C HIS A 3 4.66 -16.99 12.04
N ASN A 4 3.69 -17.22 12.92
CA ASN A 4 2.41 -17.82 12.59
C ASN A 4 1.58 -16.95 11.62
N ASP A 5 1.55 -15.62 11.81
CA ASP A 5 0.82 -14.70 10.92
C ASP A 5 1.38 -14.73 9.51
N TYR A 6 2.71 -14.78 9.39
CA TYR A 6 3.38 -14.87 8.10
C TYR A 6 3.01 -16.17 7.36
N PHE A 7 3.03 -17.32 8.04
CA PHE A 7 2.65 -18.59 7.42
C PHE A 7 1.17 -18.65 7.04
N ARG A 8 0.29 -18.07 7.85
CA ARG A 8 -1.14 -17.93 7.49
C ARG A 8 -1.31 -17.12 6.21
N LEU A 9 -0.58 -16.01 6.08
CA LEU A 9 -0.60 -15.20 4.87
C LEU A 9 -0.07 -15.96 3.66
N LEU A 10 1.08 -16.62 3.77
CA LEU A 10 1.66 -17.44 2.69
C LEU A 10 0.68 -18.52 2.22
N ARG A 11 0.08 -19.25 3.15
CA ARG A 11 -0.91 -20.28 2.83
C ARG A 11 -2.10 -19.69 2.08
N ARG A 12 -2.60 -18.55 2.52
CA ARG A 12 -3.73 -17.88 1.88
C ARG A 12 -3.41 -17.45 0.45
N ILE A 13 -2.22 -16.91 0.23
CA ILE A 13 -1.74 -16.54 -1.11
C ILE A 13 -1.62 -17.80 -2.00
N GLN A 14 -1.06 -18.88 -1.48
CA GLN A 14 -0.91 -20.14 -2.25
C GLN A 14 -2.27 -20.74 -2.62
N GLU A 15 -3.25 -20.76 -1.71
CA GLU A 15 -4.62 -21.21 -1.99
C GLU A 15 -5.26 -20.42 -3.14
N LEU A 16 -5.05 -19.10 -3.17
CA LEU A 16 -5.54 -18.24 -4.25
C LEU A 16 -4.83 -18.54 -5.58
N ARG A 17 -3.52 -18.75 -5.57
CA ARG A 17 -2.72 -19.07 -6.77
C ARG A 17 -3.10 -20.41 -7.42
N VAL A 18 -3.64 -21.35 -6.66
CA VAL A 18 -4.15 -22.61 -7.21
C VAL A 18 -5.47 -22.38 -7.96
N ARG A 19 -6.28 -21.41 -7.52
CA ARG A 19 -7.64 -21.18 -8.04
C ARG A 19 -7.72 -20.09 -9.11
N LYS A 20 -6.72 -19.19 -9.16
CA LYS A 20 -6.71 -18.02 -10.03
C LYS A 20 -5.42 -17.96 -10.84
N GLU A 21 -5.55 -17.58 -12.09
CA GLU A 21 -4.40 -17.38 -12.99
C GLU A 21 -3.53 -16.21 -12.50
N ARG A 22 -4.16 -15.15 -12.03
CA ARG A 22 -3.50 -13.95 -11.47
C ARG A 22 -4.07 -13.63 -10.12
N VAL A 23 -3.18 -13.29 -9.19
CA VAL A 23 -3.52 -12.91 -7.81
C VAL A 23 -2.91 -11.55 -7.51
N ILE A 24 -3.71 -10.63 -6.99
CA ILE A 24 -3.27 -9.32 -6.53
C ILE A 24 -3.61 -9.21 -5.04
N VAL A 25 -2.58 -8.98 -4.22
CA VAL A 25 -2.68 -8.83 -2.77
C VAL A 25 -2.42 -7.37 -2.40
N ALA A 26 -3.33 -6.74 -1.67
CA ALA A 26 -3.11 -5.42 -1.06
C ALA A 26 -2.59 -5.58 0.37
N ILE A 27 -1.59 -4.78 0.73
CA ILE A 27 -1.07 -4.64 2.10
C ILE A 27 -1.17 -3.18 2.48
N ASP A 28 -2.21 -2.85 3.24
CA ASP A 28 -2.45 -1.52 3.79
C ASP A 28 -2.16 -1.48 5.30
N GLY A 29 -2.30 -0.34 5.91
CA GLY A 29 -2.16 -0.17 7.35
C GLY A 29 -1.23 0.97 7.76
N ARG A 30 -1.05 1.12 9.05
CA ARG A 30 -0.36 2.25 9.68
C ARG A 30 1.08 2.42 9.18
N CYS A 31 1.51 3.66 8.97
CA CYS A 31 2.93 3.95 8.74
C CYS A 31 3.78 3.39 9.90
N GLY A 32 4.98 2.90 9.62
CA GLY A 32 5.81 2.23 10.63
C GLY A 32 5.38 0.81 11.02
N SER A 33 4.27 0.27 10.48
CA SER A 33 3.80 -1.10 10.78
C SER A 33 4.61 -2.22 10.13
N GLY A 34 5.48 -1.91 9.15
CA GLY A 34 6.33 -2.90 8.49
C GLY A 34 5.80 -3.43 7.16
N LYS A 35 4.88 -2.72 6.48
CA LYS A 35 4.33 -3.09 5.17
C LYS A 35 5.41 -3.41 4.14
N THR A 36 6.35 -2.49 3.94
CA THR A 36 7.45 -2.65 2.99
C THR A 36 8.35 -3.83 3.33
N THR A 37 8.62 -4.05 4.64
CA THR A 37 9.38 -5.21 5.10
C THR A 37 8.66 -6.52 4.80
N LEU A 38 7.34 -6.57 5.02
CA LEU A 38 6.52 -7.72 4.69
C LEU A 38 6.50 -7.99 3.18
N ALA A 39 6.28 -6.95 2.38
CA ALA A 39 6.28 -7.06 0.92
C ALA A 39 7.62 -7.55 0.37
N ALA A 40 8.74 -7.02 0.88
CA ALA A 40 10.08 -7.47 0.51
C ALA A 40 10.33 -8.95 0.89
N ARG A 41 9.83 -9.38 2.05
CA ARG A 41 9.92 -10.78 2.47
C ARG A 41 9.08 -11.68 1.55
N LEU A 42 7.85 -11.29 1.22
CA LEU A 42 7.02 -12.02 0.26
C LEU A 42 7.69 -12.09 -1.11
N GLN A 43 8.32 -11.01 -1.57
CA GLN A 43 9.05 -10.98 -2.84
C GLN A 43 10.24 -11.94 -2.85
N LYS A 44 10.92 -12.10 -1.71
CA LYS A 44 12.03 -13.06 -1.57
C LYS A 44 11.55 -14.52 -1.56
N ASP A 45 10.41 -14.79 -0.92
CA ASP A 45 9.92 -16.15 -0.68
C ASP A 45 8.98 -16.64 -1.80
N LEU A 46 8.45 -15.70 -2.61
CA LEU A 46 7.51 -15.97 -3.70
C LEU A 46 7.97 -15.28 -4.99
N ASP A 47 7.72 -15.92 -6.12
CA ASP A 47 7.87 -15.25 -7.42
C ASP A 47 6.73 -14.24 -7.60
N CYS A 48 6.96 -13.00 -7.15
CA CYS A 48 5.97 -11.92 -7.21
C CYS A 48 6.61 -10.56 -7.53
N ARG A 49 5.78 -9.63 -8.01
CA ARG A 49 6.16 -8.21 -8.15
C ARG A 49 5.54 -7.39 -7.04
N VAL A 50 6.28 -6.39 -6.59
CA VAL A 50 5.81 -5.42 -5.58
C VAL A 50 5.61 -4.07 -6.24
N PHE A 51 4.47 -3.42 -5.95
CA PHE A 51 4.12 -2.07 -6.36
C PHE A 51 3.84 -1.23 -5.11
N HIS A 52 4.35 -0.01 -5.10
CA HIS A 52 4.28 0.88 -3.93
C HIS A 52 3.26 1.99 -4.16
N MET A 53 2.27 2.12 -3.26
CA MET A 53 1.34 3.26 -3.29
C MET A 53 2.05 4.59 -3.09
N ASP A 54 3.20 4.61 -2.41
CA ASP A 54 4.02 5.80 -2.21
C ASP A 54 4.54 6.40 -3.53
N ASP A 55 4.59 5.62 -4.62
CA ASP A 55 4.89 6.12 -5.96
C ASP A 55 3.76 6.96 -6.58
N PHE A 56 2.59 6.99 -5.94
CA PHE A 56 1.37 7.59 -6.47
C PHE A 56 0.80 8.67 -5.56
N PHE A 57 1.64 9.40 -4.81
CA PHE A 57 1.17 10.60 -4.13
C PHE A 57 0.66 11.65 -5.11
N LEU A 58 -0.29 12.47 -4.65
CA LEU A 58 -0.90 13.52 -5.44
C LEU A 58 0.15 14.49 -6.01
N ARG A 59 -0.01 14.82 -7.28
CA ARG A 59 0.73 15.89 -7.92
C ARG A 59 0.26 17.25 -7.38
N PRO A 60 1.09 18.32 -7.41
CA PRO A 60 0.73 19.62 -6.82
C PRO A 60 -0.65 20.16 -7.24
N GLN A 61 -1.02 20.00 -8.52
CA GLN A 61 -2.30 20.47 -9.06
C GLN A 61 -3.52 19.68 -8.58
N GLN A 62 -3.32 18.50 -8.01
CA GLN A 62 -4.40 17.66 -7.46
C GLN A 62 -4.66 17.92 -5.97
N ARG A 63 -3.80 18.70 -5.31
CA ARG A 63 -3.81 18.94 -3.86
C ARG A 63 -4.75 20.08 -3.49
N THR A 64 -6.03 19.90 -3.73
CA THR A 64 -7.04 20.88 -3.32
C THR A 64 -7.51 20.66 -1.89
N ALA A 65 -8.07 21.68 -1.26
CA ALA A 65 -8.62 21.58 0.09
C ALA A 65 -9.77 20.57 0.14
N GLU A 66 -10.61 20.57 -0.91
CA GLU A 66 -11.74 19.65 -1.05
C GLU A 66 -11.29 18.19 -1.13
N ARG A 67 -10.21 17.92 -1.88
CA ARG A 67 -9.65 16.56 -1.99
C ARG A 67 -9.05 16.10 -0.66
N PHE A 68 -8.27 16.93 0.00
CA PHE A 68 -7.69 16.58 1.30
C PHE A 68 -8.71 16.44 2.43
N ALA A 69 -9.91 17.04 2.28
CA ALA A 69 -10.99 16.87 3.25
C ALA A 69 -11.65 15.48 3.16
N GLN A 70 -11.42 14.74 2.10
CA GLN A 70 -12.02 13.42 1.90
C GLN A 70 -11.07 12.31 2.39
N PRO A 71 -11.59 11.32 3.15
CA PRO A 71 -10.79 10.21 3.64
C PRO A 71 -10.20 9.36 2.50
N GLY A 72 -8.88 9.16 2.52
CA GLY A 72 -8.20 8.34 1.52
C GLY A 72 -7.68 9.10 0.29
N GLU A 73 -8.11 10.34 0.09
CA GLU A 73 -7.80 11.15 -1.09
C GLU A 73 -6.41 11.81 -1.08
N ASN A 74 -5.45 11.21 -0.37
CA ASN A 74 -4.06 11.68 -0.32
C ASN A 74 -3.15 11.04 -1.38
N VAL A 75 -3.71 10.13 -2.18
CA VAL A 75 -3.01 9.42 -3.27
C VAL A 75 -3.75 9.61 -4.59
N ASP A 76 -3.03 9.48 -5.70
CA ASP A 76 -3.56 9.48 -7.07
C ASP A 76 -4.04 8.06 -7.41
N HIS A 77 -5.10 7.62 -6.71
CA HIS A 77 -5.64 6.27 -6.84
C HIS A 77 -6.18 6.03 -8.25
N GLU A 78 -6.66 7.07 -8.94
CA GLU A 78 -7.14 7.00 -10.32
C GLU A 78 -5.99 6.56 -11.24
N ARG A 79 -4.84 7.22 -11.12
CA ARG A 79 -3.66 6.88 -11.92
C ARG A 79 -3.13 5.50 -11.55
N PHE A 80 -3.16 5.12 -10.25
CA PHE A 80 -2.78 3.77 -9.82
C PHE A 80 -3.68 2.70 -10.43
N LEU A 81 -4.98 2.95 -10.47
CA LEU A 81 -5.94 2.05 -11.11
C LEU A 81 -5.61 1.86 -12.58
N GLU A 82 -5.45 2.95 -13.32
CA GLU A 82 -5.24 2.92 -14.78
C GLU A 82 -3.86 2.36 -15.17
N GLU A 83 -2.79 2.82 -14.50
CA GLU A 83 -1.42 2.49 -14.89
C GLU A 83 -0.95 1.13 -14.30
N VAL A 84 -1.54 0.65 -13.20
CA VAL A 84 -1.09 -0.56 -12.50
C VAL A 84 -2.16 -1.64 -12.42
N LEU A 85 -3.32 -1.38 -11.78
CA LEU A 85 -4.26 -2.45 -11.48
C LEU A 85 -4.97 -3.02 -12.69
N LEU A 86 -5.42 -2.19 -13.62
CA LEU A 86 -6.08 -2.65 -14.85
C LEU A 86 -5.15 -3.49 -15.73
N PRO A 87 -3.89 -3.07 -16.02
CA PRO A 87 -2.94 -3.92 -16.72
C PRO A 87 -2.60 -5.22 -15.97
N LEU A 88 -2.43 -5.19 -14.64
CA LEU A 88 -2.19 -6.40 -13.86
C LEU A 88 -3.34 -7.40 -14.00
N ARG A 89 -4.59 -6.93 -13.92
CA ARG A 89 -5.77 -7.79 -14.07
C ARG A 89 -5.90 -8.38 -15.46
N SER A 90 -5.61 -7.61 -16.50
CA SER A 90 -5.65 -8.07 -17.89
C SER A 90 -4.42 -8.86 -18.32
N GLY A 91 -3.38 -8.94 -17.47
CA GLY A 91 -2.13 -9.63 -17.80
C GLY A 91 -1.33 -8.93 -18.89
N GLN A 92 -1.44 -7.62 -18.97
CA GLN A 92 -0.67 -6.81 -19.90
C GLN A 92 0.60 -6.26 -19.24
N PRO A 93 1.66 -5.98 -20.01
CA PRO A 93 2.77 -5.19 -19.51
C PRO A 93 2.25 -3.80 -19.08
N LEU A 94 2.88 -3.25 -18.07
CA LEU A 94 2.50 -1.94 -17.55
C LEU A 94 3.68 -0.98 -17.50
N THR A 95 3.37 0.31 -17.56
CA THR A 95 4.35 1.39 -17.41
C THR A 95 3.73 2.50 -16.58
N TYR A 96 4.43 2.93 -15.53
CA TYR A 96 4.03 4.07 -14.71
C TYR A 96 5.22 4.95 -14.38
N ARG A 97 4.94 6.16 -13.88
CA ARG A 97 5.99 7.07 -13.43
C ARG A 97 5.80 7.37 -11.94
N PRO A 98 6.74 6.97 -11.05
CA PRO A 98 6.65 7.28 -9.64
C PRO A 98 6.70 8.79 -9.42
N PHE A 99 5.90 9.28 -8.46
CA PHE A 99 5.93 10.68 -8.06
C PHE A 99 7.03 10.92 -7.02
N SER A 100 7.96 11.80 -7.34
CA SER A 100 9.01 12.21 -6.40
C SER A 100 8.51 13.35 -5.50
N CYS A 101 8.26 13.04 -4.22
CA CYS A 101 7.91 14.05 -3.22
C CYS A 101 9.03 15.09 -3.01
N ALA A 102 10.28 14.73 -3.21
CA ALA A 102 11.41 15.65 -3.09
C ALA A 102 11.47 16.64 -4.26
N GLN A 103 11.22 16.16 -5.48
CA GLN A 103 11.27 16.97 -6.70
C GLN A 103 9.91 17.54 -7.09
N GLN A 104 8.81 17.11 -6.44
CA GLN A 104 7.43 17.50 -6.72
C GLN A 104 7.03 17.25 -8.19
N GLN A 105 7.54 16.18 -8.81
CA GLN A 105 7.28 15.82 -10.20
C GLN A 105 7.32 14.30 -10.42
N LEU A 106 6.83 13.87 -11.58
CA LEU A 106 6.92 12.48 -12.00
C LEU A 106 8.37 12.14 -12.41
N GLY A 107 8.89 11.03 -11.88
CA GLY A 107 10.21 10.48 -12.18
C GLY A 107 10.30 9.82 -13.56
N ALA A 108 11.38 9.07 -13.79
CA ALA A 108 11.53 8.25 -14.99
C ALA A 108 10.47 7.15 -15.05
N PRO A 109 10.06 6.70 -16.25
CA PRO A 109 9.10 5.62 -16.39
C PRO A 109 9.68 4.30 -15.87
N VAL A 110 8.85 3.54 -15.16
CA VAL A 110 9.11 2.18 -14.70
C VAL A 110 8.22 1.24 -15.50
N THR A 111 8.81 0.24 -16.14
CA THR A 111 8.07 -0.80 -16.87
C THR A 111 8.09 -2.12 -16.12
N ALA A 112 6.99 -2.86 -16.16
CA ALA A 112 6.91 -4.19 -15.58
C ALA A 112 6.25 -5.17 -16.58
N ALA A 113 6.88 -6.32 -16.76
CA ALA A 113 6.26 -7.43 -17.50
C ALA A 113 5.10 -8.02 -16.70
N PRO A 114 4.13 -8.67 -17.34
CA PRO A 114 3.05 -9.39 -16.67
C PRO A 114 3.58 -10.35 -15.59
N CYS A 115 2.81 -10.50 -14.51
CA CYS A 115 3.13 -11.44 -13.44
C CYS A 115 1.86 -12.19 -12.98
N ARG A 116 2.06 -13.38 -12.39
CA ARG A 116 0.96 -14.16 -11.83
C ARG A 116 0.62 -13.79 -10.39
N LEU A 117 1.53 -13.14 -9.69
CA LEU A 117 1.34 -12.63 -8.34
C LEU A 117 1.89 -11.21 -8.24
N ALA A 118 1.05 -10.29 -7.82
CA ALA A 118 1.42 -8.92 -7.51
C ALA A 118 1.07 -8.59 -6.05
N ILE A 119 1.96 -7.88 -5.38
CA ILE A 119 1.75 -7.28 -4.07
C ILE A 119 1.67 -5.77 -4.26
N VAL A 120 0.60 -5.16 -3.80
CA VAL A 120 0.46 -3.70 -3.71
C VAL A 120 0.60 -3.32 -2.24
N GLU A 121 1.58 -2.50 -1.89
CA GLU A 121 1.79 -2.11 -0.50
C GLU A 121 1.87 -0.58 -0.33
N GLY A 122 1.39 -0.12 0.80
CA GLY A 122 1.46 1.29 1.21
C GLY A 122 0.18 1.74 1.91
N ALA A 123 0.24 2.89 2.58
CA ALA A 123 -0.97 3.55 3.06
C ALA A 123 -1.89 3.87 1.88
N TYR A 124 -3.20 3.71 2.08
CA TYR A 124 -4.24 3.88 1.06
C TYR A 124 -4.29 2.79 -0.04
N ALA A 125 -3.51 1.71 0.07
CA ALA A 125 -3.58 0.61 -0.89
C ALA A 125 -4.99 -0.01 -0.98
N CYS A 126 -5.74 -0.01 0.12
CA CYS A 126 -7.12 -0.48 0.18
C CYS A 126 -8.16 0.63 -0.05
N HIS A 127 -7.83 1.67 -0.85
CA HIS A 127 -8.79 2.69 -1.24
C HIS A 127 -10.06 2.06 -1.85
N PRO A 128 -11.29 2.58 -1.57
CA PRO A 128 -12.53 1.99 -2.05
C PRO A 128 -12.57 1.73 -3.56
N ASP A 129 -12.06 2.64 -4.37
CA ASP A 129 -12.05 2.51 -5.83
C ASP A 129 -11.10 1.42 -6.34
N LEU A 130 -10.11 1.03 -5.52
CA LEU A 130 -9.17 -0.03 -5.83
C LEU A 130 -9.61 -1.40 -5.28
N TRP A 131 -10.55 -1.40 -4.34
CA TRP A 131 -10.92 -2.55 -3.51
C TRP A 131 -11.31 -3.79 -4.32
N ALA A 132 -12.12 -3.62 -5.37
CA ALA A 132 -12.63 -4.70 -6.20
C ALA A 132 -11.56 -5.44 -7.01
N TYR A 133 -10.40 -4.82 -7.17
CA TYR A 133 -9.29 -5.37 -7.96
C TYR A 133 -8.35 -6.28 -7.16
N TYR A 134 -8.54 -6.42 -5.84
CA TYR A 134 -7.71 -7.26 -4.99
C TYR A 134 -8.36 -8.61 -4.68
N ASP A 135 -7.55 -9.65 -4.64
CA ASP A 135 -7.97 -11.00 -4.26
C ASP A 135 -7.80 -11.26 -2.76
N LEU A 136 -6.89 -10.53 -2.13
CA LEU A 136 -6.63 -10.59 -0.69
C LEU A 136 -6.21 -9.21 -0.19
N ARG A 137 -6.78 -8.77 0.92
CA ARG A 137 -6.47 -7.49 1.57
C ARG A 137 -5.96 -7.77 2.96
N VAL A 138 -4.80 -7.22 3.27
CA VAL A 138 -4.11 -7.41 4.55
C VAL A 138 -3.90 -6.04 5.17
N PHE A 139 -4.34 -5.88 6.41
CA PHE A 139 -4.10 -4.68 7.19
C PHE A 139 -2.98 -4.93 8.20
N LEU A 140 -1.93 -4.12 8.16
CA LEU A 140 -0.88 -4.12 9.17
C LEU A 140 -1.11 -3.01 10.19
N THR A 141 -1.20 -3.40 11.45
CA THR A 141 -1.29 -2.46 12.57
C THR A 141 -0.03 -2.50 13.42
N VAL A 142 0.19 -1.44 14.19
CA VAL A 142 1.25 -1.31 15.18
C VAL A 142 0.74 -0.39 16.29
N ASP A 143 1.19 -0.59 17.51
CA ASP A 143 0.87 0.32 18.61
C ASP A 143 1.52 1.71 18.40
N PRO A 144 0.89 2.80 18.92
CA PRO A 144 1.35 4.15 18.64
C PRO A 144 2.78 4.45 19.13
N GLU A 145 3.21 3.86 20.24
CA GLU A 145 4.54 4.07 20.78
C GLU A 145 5.61 3.45 19.86
N THR A 146 5.45 2.17 19.53
CA THR A 146 6.32 1.47 18.59
C THR A 146 6.31 2.13 17.22
N GLN A 147 5.14 2.62 16.76
CA GLN A 147 5.00 3.36 15.49
C GLN A 147 5.93 4.57 15.47
N MET A 148 5.84 5.42 16.49
CA MET A 148 6.65 6.63 16.58
C MET A 148 8.15 6.33 16.72
N GLN A 149 8.53 5.35 17.55
CA GLN A 149 9.92 4.90 17.69
C GLN A 149 10.52 4.48 16.32
N ARG A 150 9.78 3.68 15.56
CA ARG A 150 10.21 3.20 14.23
C ARG A 150 10.32 4.34 13.21
N ILE A 151 9.38 5.27 13.22
CA ILE A 151 9.40 6.44 12.32
C ILE A 151 10.60 7.33 12.66
N GLU A 152 10.85 7.61 13.93
CA GLU A 152 11.97 8.43 14.37
C GLU A 152 13.31 7.78 14.03
N ALA A 153 13.47 6.49 14.31
CA ALA A 153 14.68 5.74 13.98
C ALA A 153 15.00 5.74 12.48
N ARG A 154 13.95 5.67 11.64
CA ARG A 154 14.08 5.66 10.17
C ARG A 154 14.33 7.02 9.58
N SER A 155 13.69 8.06 10.10
CA SER A 155 13.54 9.35 9.40
C SER A 155 14.05 10.56 10.17
N GLY A 156 14.41 10.39 11.46
CA GLY A 156 14.84 11.45 12.37
C GLY A 156 13.68 12.22 12.99
N ALA A 157 13.94 12.92 14.10
CA ALA A 157 12.93 13.57 14.94
C ALA A 157 12.09 14.62 14.19
N ALA A 158 12.70 15.42 13.30
CA ALA A 158 11.98 16.46 12.55
C ALA A 158 10.91 15.86 11.62
N LYS A 159 11.23 14.77 10.91
CA LYS A 159 10.24 14.06 10.07
C LYS A 159 9.23 13.31 10.93
N ALA A 160 9.64 12.73 12.06
CA ALA A 160 8.73 12.06 12.98
C ALA A 160 7.64 13.01 13.49
N ALA A 161 7.98 14.28 13.78
CA ALA A 161 7.01 15.30 14.13
C ALA A 161 5.98 15.54 13.00
N GLN A 162 6.43 15.62 11.74
CA GLN A 162 5.51 15.75 10.60
C GLN A 162 4.58 14.55 10.45
N PHE A 163 5.08 13.33 10.71
CA PHE A 163 4.24 12.12 10.71
C PHE A 163 3.17 12.19 11.78
N ARG A 164 3.56 12.52 13.03
CA ARG A 164 2.65 12.64 14.18
C ARG A 164 1.56 13.70 13.95
N ASP A 165 1.95 14.87 13.44
CA ASP A 165 1.08 16.05 13.40
C ASP A 165 0.23 16.10 12.12
N ARG A 166 0.59 15.36 11.07
CA ARG A 166 -0.10 15.41 9.78
C ARG A 166 -0.44 14.04 9.20
N TRP A 167 0.54 13.17 8.95
CA TRP A 167 0.31 11.98 8.14
C TRP A 167 -0.46 10.90 8.91
N ILE A 168 -0.13 10.66 10.18
CA ILE A 168 -0.87 9.72 11.03
C ILE A 168 -2.34 10.13 11.18
N PRO A 169 -2.70 11.40 11.48
CA PRO A 169 -4.10 11.83 11.48
C PRO A 169 -4.84 11.60 10.16
N PHE A 170 -4.21 11.81 9.01
CA PHE A 170 -4.82 11.50 7.71
C PHE A 170 -5.06 10.00 7.53
N GLU A 171 -4.07 9.16 7.87
CA GLU A 171 -4.22 7.71 7.82
C GLU A 171 -5.34 7.23 8.74
N GLU A 172 -5.38 7.67 10.01
CA GLU A 172 -6.41 7.25 10.97
C GLU A 172 -7.83 7.73 10.56
N THR A 173 -7.95 8.91 9.96
CA THR A 173 -9.21 9.37 9.38
C THR A 173 -9.67 8.45 8.25
N TYR A 174 -8.76 8.07 7.36
CA TYR A 174 -9.04 7.12 6.28
C TYR A 174 -9.45 5.75 6.83
N PHE A 175 -8.69 5.20 7.77
CA PHE A 175 -8.98 3.89 8.33
C PHE A 175 -10.33 3.84 9.06
N SER A 176 -10.65 4.89 9.82
CA SER A 176 -11.90 4.94 10.60
C SER A 176 -13.12 5.27 9.75
N ALA A 177 -13.03 6.25 8.85
CA ALA A 177 -14.16 6.65 8.03
C ALA A 177 -14.62 5.57 7.03
N LEU A 178 -13.69 4.72 6.58
CA LEU A 178 -13.94 3.70 5.56
C LEU A 178 -13.89 2.26 6.09
N ASP A 179 -13.79 2.10 7.42
CA ASP A 179 -13.70 0.79 8.11
C ASP A 179 -12.64 -0.15 7.51
N VAL A 180 -11.51 0.42 7.05
CA VAL A 180 -10.51 -0.31 6.25
C VAL A 180 -10.01 -1.56 6.96
N GLN A 181 -9.64 -1.41 8.25
CA GLN A 181 -9.13 -2.54 9.04
C GLN A 181 -10.16 -3.66 9.19
N ALA A 182 -11.42 -3.32 9.50
CA ALA A 182 -12.49 -4.30 9.73
C ALA A 182 -12.89 -5.01 8.44
N ARG A 183 -12.76 -4.36 7.29
CA ARG A 183 -13.11 -4.89 5.98
C ARG A 183 -12.01 -5.75 5.37
N CYS A 184 -10.76 -5.64 5.80
CA CYS A 184 -9.66 -6.45 5.30
C CYS A 184 -9.82 -7.93 5.65
N ASP A 185 -9.35 -8.82 4.78
CA ASP A 185 -9.43 -10.28 4.94
C ASP A 185 -8.52 -10.79 6.07
N MET A 186 -7.46 -10.05 6.38
CA MET A 186 -6.52 -10.36 7.46
C MET A 186 -6.05 -9.08 8.13
N CYS A 187 -5.94 -9.12 9.47
CA CYS A 187 -5.28 -8.10 10.27
C CYS A 187 -4.06 -8.72 10.97
N ILE A 188 -2.90 -8.07 10.84
CA ILE A 188 -1.61 -8.53 11.36
C ILE A 188 -0.99 -7.42 12.20
N SER A 189 -0.51 -7.76 13.41
CA SER A 189 0.28 -6.84 14.23
C SER A 189 1.74 -6.87 13.80
N GLY A 190 2.26 -5.69 13.50
CA GLY A 190 3.64 -5.48 13.00
C GLY A 190 4.70 -5.41 14.09
#